data_eec5002d85096b6220b6178bdd60750b
#
_entry.id   eec5002d85096b6220b6178bdd60750b
#
_cell.length_a   1.000
_cell.length_b   1.000
_cell.length_c   1.000
_cell.angle_alpha   90.00
_cell.angle_beta   90.00
_cell.angle_gamma   90.00
#
_symmetry.space_group_name_H-M   'P 1'
#
loop_
_entity.id
_entity.type
_entity.pdbx_description
1 polymer ?
#
loop_
_entity_poly.entity_id
_entity_poly.type
_entity_poly.pdbx_seq_one_letter_code
_entity_poly.pdbx_strand_id
1 'polypeptide(L)'
;MKNTIKLYEDKRRSKLYVRYRINRTSRDETLDLEWHSNVWMDKQIKINKRSKKLAEEYVFKKRMELFKSENALDFIENQNKSFISFYKKIANERGVNSKVTLDGYYSALNKLIDYIKTLGVSDLTFKQVNESFCSSFKAHLEGRLDIGDTTKQKYFKTFKYVTAQAYNQGFHQKLVCKNIKGISGEYQRHDYLTPEEFKSMYETPTPFMDKTQTRRFFIFSCLTGLPHRECMNLKWSDFYSEKDKNGKKNYFYNYVREKTGKHYKNPLSSDAVDYLKILWETKSCKEFVFPGLKYSAHENNKIQTWANMSNVKKKISPHCARATFANLFVRVEGSNIMDLKELMGHKDVKTTLSYIGTSLKEKTEAIMKMPRMLVNLDSSRFK
;
A
#
# COMPACT_ATOMS: atom_id res chain seq x y z
N MET A 1 1.34 -15.25 39.44
CA MET A 1 1.69 -15.43 38.00
C MET A 1 0.41 -15.40 37.20
N LYS A 2 0.32 -14.61 36.14
CA LYS A 2 -0.87 -14.56 35.26
C LYS A 2 -0.98 -15.88 34.48
N ASN A 3 -2.18 -16.46 34.43
CA ASN A 3 -2.50 -17.58 33.55
C ASN A 3 -2.31 -17.14 32.09
N THR A 4 -1.73 -17.99 31.27
CA THR A 4 -1.46 -17.65 29.86
C THR A 4 -1.76 -18.83 28.92
N ILE A 5 -2.34 -18.53 27.78
CA ILE A 5 -2.52 -19.47 26.67
C ILE A 5 -1.85 -18.87 25.43
N LYS A 6 -0.90 -19.58 24.85
CA LYS A 6 -0.10 -19.09 23.73
C LYS A 6 0.03 -20.16 22.65
N LEU A 7 0.05 -19.70 21.39
CA LEU A 7 0.35 -20.53 20.23
C LEU A 7 1.86 -20.65 20.04
N TYR A 8 2.33 -21.85 19.75
CA TYR A 8 3.72 -22.18 19.43
C TYR A 8 3.81 -23.06 18.19
N GLU A 9 4.97 -23.02 17.55
CA GLU A 9 5.34 -23.88 16.43
C GLU A 9 6.40 -24.90 16.88
N ASP A 10 6.14 -26.18 16.64
CA ASP A 10 7.16 -27.22 16.72
C ASP A 10 7.75 -27.43 15.32
N LYS A 11 8.91 -26.83 15.09
CA LYS A 11 9.62 -26.91 13.80
C LYS A 11 10.07 -28.33 13.45
N ARG A 12 10.38 -29.17 14.45
CA ARG A 12 10.85 -30.55 14.21
C ARG A 12 9.72 -31.47 13.76
N ARG A 13 8.53 -31.28 14.33
CA ARG A 13 7.34 -32.13 14.04
C ARG A 13 6.43 -31.49 12.99
N SER A 14 6.74 -30.28 12.51
CA SER A 14 5.89 -29.50 11.61
C SER A 14 4.44 -29.38 12.12
N LYS A 15 4.28 -29.01 13.38
CA LYS A 15 2.96 -28.90 14.03
C LYS A 15 2.83 -27.61 14.80
N LEU A 16 1.59 -27.11 14.89
CA LEU A 16 1.21 -26.05 15.80
C LEU A 16 0.70 -26.65 17.11
N TYR A 17 1.05 -26.06 18.24
CA TYR A 17 0.52 -26.44 19.54
C TYR A 17 0.21 -25.23 20.40
N VAL A 18 -0.73 -25.41 21.33
CA VAL A 18 -1.14 -24.40 22.30
C VAL A 18 -0.59 -24.78 23.66
N ARG A 19 0.14 -23.85 24.27
CA ARG A 19 0.64 -24.02 25.64
C ARG A 19 -0.24 -23.28 26.63
N TYR A 20 -0.79 -24.05 27.55
CA TYR A 20 -1.55 -23.57 28.70
C TYR A 20 -0.61 -23.46 29.89
N ARG A 21 -0.58 -22.31 30.53
CA ARG A 21 0.04 -22.13 31.85
C ARG A 21 -1.03 -21.61 32.79
N ILE A 22 -1.58 -22.51 33.61
CA ILE A 22 -2.70 -22.26 34.52
C ILE A 22 -2.31 -22.76 35.90
N ASN A 23 -2.44 -21.92 36.93
CA ASN A 23 -2.17 -22.28 38.33
C ASN A 23 -0.79 -22.97 38.56
N ARG A 24 0.29 -22.44 37.94
CA ARG A 24 1.67 -22.95 37.98
C ARG A 24 1.90 -24.25 37.22
N THR A 25 0.89 -24.85 36.61
CA THR A 25 1.02 -26.01 35.73
C THR A 25 1.15 -25.61 34.27
N SER A 26 1.89 -26.41 33.49
CA SER A 26 2.01 -26.20 32.04
C SER A 26 1.56 -27.45 31.32
N ARG A 27 0.66 -27.28 30.32
CA ARG A 27 0.18 -28.36 29.45
C ARG A 27 0.23 -27.87 28.00
N ASP A 28 0.71 -28.73 27.12
CA ASP A 28 0.72 -28.48 25.68
C ASP A 28 -0.37 -29.33 25.00
N GLU A 29 -1.08 -28.71 24.08
CA GLU A 29 -2.10 -29.35 23.25
C GLU A 29 -1.73 -29.13 21.78
N THR A 30 -1.48 -30.24 21.06
CA THR A 30 -1.17 -30.19 19.63
C THR A 30 -2.45 -29.96 18.84
N LEU A 31 -2.42 -29.04 17.91
CA LEU A 31 -3.55 -28.77 17.00
C LEU A 31 -3.46 -29.68 15.79
N ASP A 32 -4.59 -30.28 15.42
CA ASP A 32 -4.71 -31.09 14.20
C ASP A 32 -4.93 -30.16 12.99
N LEU A 33 -3.87 -29.46 12.62
CA LEU A 33 -3.84 -28.51 11.51
C LEU A 33 -2.60 -28.81 10.65
N GLU A 34 -2.78 -28.78 9.33
CA GLU A 34 -1.68 -28.93 8.40
C GLU A 34 -0.72 -27.72 8.52
N TRP A 35 0.56 -28.01 8.82
CA TRP A 35 1.59 -26.99 9.01
C TRP A 35 2.92 -27.44 8.42
N HIS A 36 3.58 -26.55 7.68
CA HIS A 36 4.87 -26.79 7.05
C HIS A 36 5.93 -25.87 7.66
N SER A 37 6.91 -26.44 8.34
CA SER A 37 8.01 -25.67 8.95
C SER A 37 9.02 -25.16 7.92
N ASN A 38 9.19 -25.90 6.81
CA ASN A 38 10.02 -25.50 5.68
C ASN A 38 9.09 -25.22 4.49
N VAL A 39 9.02 -23.98 4.10
CA VAL A 39 8.08 -23.52 3.06
C VAL A 39 8.83 -23.20 1.79
N TRP A 40 8.61 -24.00 0.75
CA TRP A 40 9.27 -23.88 -0.57
C TRP A 40 8.28 -23.51 -1.69
N MET A 41 6.97 -23.71 -1.49
CA MET A 41 5.95 -23.50 -2.51
C MET A 41 4.84 -22.56 -2.04
N ASP A 42 4.27 -21.79 -2.97
CA ASP A 42 3.15 -20.86 -2.70
C ASP A 42 1.91 -21.57 -2.08
N LYS A 43 1.68 -22.83 -2.45
CA LYS A 43 0.61 -23.65 -1.87
C LYS A 43 0.80 -23.84 -0.37
N GLN A 44 2.03 -24.14 0.07
CA GLN A 44 2.38 -24.32 1.50
C GLN A 44 2.23 -22.99 2.28
N ILE A 45 2.59 -21.85 1.66
CA ILE A 45 2.38 -20.53 2.26
C ILE A 45 0.90 -20.28 2.54
N LYS A 46 0.03 -20.62 1.57
CA LYS A 46 -1.44 -20.44 1.72
C LYS A 46 -2.00 -21.36 2.82
N ILE A 47 -1.55 -22.62 2.87
CA ILE A 47 -1.94 -23.58 3.91
C ILE A 47 -1.53 -23.06 5.27
N ASN A 48 -0.26 -22.68 5.46
CA ASN A 48 0.24 -22.18 6.73
C ASN A 48 -0.52 -20.90 7.18
N LYS A 49 -0.83 -20.01 6.26
CA LYS A 49 -1.61 -18.81 6.57
C LYS A 49 -3.03 -19.15 7.06
N ARG A 50 -3.67 -20.14 6.45
CA ARG A 50 -5.00 -20.64 6.86
C ARG A 50 -4.95 -21.33 8.20
N SER A 51 -4.00 -22.26 8.39
CA SER A 51 -3.82 -23.01 9.61
C SER A 51 -3.44 -22.12 10.80
N LYS A 52 -2.59 -21.12 10.58
CA LYS A 52 -2.26 -20.11 11.59
C LYS A 52 -3.49 -19.32 12.03
N LYS A 53 -4.33 -18.90 11.09
CA LYS A 53 -5.58 -18.18 11.40
C LYS A 53 -6.53 -19.02 12.24
N LEU A 54 -6.71 -20.30 11.89
CA LEU A 54 -7.54 -21.25 12.65
C LEU A 54 -6.98 -21.50 14.05
N ALA A 55 -5.66 -21.65 14.17
CA ALA A 55 -4.98 -21.81 15.45
C ALA A 55 -5.13 -20.56 16.35
N GLU A 56 -5.02 -19.37 15.78
CA GLU A 56 -5.24 -18.11 16.51
C GLU A 56 -6.70 -17.96 16.96
N GLU A 57 -7.67 -18.36 16.14
CA GLU A 57 -9.09 -18.42 16.51
C GLU A 57 -9.33 -19.42 17.66
N TYR A 58 -8.71 -20.60 17.61
CA TYR A 58 -8.76 -21.60 18.68
C TYR A 58 -8.18 -21.09 20.01
N VAL A 59 -6.96 -20.52 19.97
CA VAL A 59 -6.31 -19.92 21.16
C VAL A 59 -7.18 -18.80 21.74
N PHE A 60 -7.78 -18.00 20.88
CA PHE A 60 -8.68 -16.96 21.34
C PHE A 60 -9.90 -17.53 22.06
N LYS A 61 -10.56 -18.56 21.49
CA LYS A 61 -11.70 -19.23 22.12
C LYS A 61 -11.31 -19.78 23.50
N LYS A 62 -10.15 -20.43 23.62
CA LYS A 62 -9.65 -20.97 24.89
C LYS A 62 -9.31 -19.88 25.92
N ARG A 63 -8.76 -18.77 25.48
CA ARG A 63 -8.55 -17.60 26.36
C ARG A 63 -9.88 -17.02 26.89
N MET A 64 -10.89 -16.98 26.03
CA MET A 64 -12.22 -16.50 26.43
C MET A 64 -12.91 -17.47 27.41
N GLU A 65 -12.76 -18.78 27.25
CA GLU A 65 -13.25 -19.79 28.18
C GLU A 65 -12.60 -19.63 29.55
N LEU A 66 -11.26 -19.49 29.60
CA LEU A 66 -10.49 -19.25 30.82
C LEU A 66 -10.91 -17.93 31.49
N PHE A 67 -11.06 -16.88 30.71
CA PHE A 67 -11.48 -15.56 31.19
C PHE A 67 -12.90 -15.57 31.78
N LYS A 68 -13.84 -16.30 31.15
CA LYS A 68 -15.20 -16.46 31.66
C LYS A 68 -15.25 -17.19 33.00
N SER A 69 -14.33 -18.16 33.21
CA SER A 69 -14.27 -18.90 34.45
C SER A 69 -13.64 -18.11 35.59
N GLU A 70 -12.73 -17.20 35.30
CA GLU A 70 -11.97 -16.46 36.31
C GLU A 70 -12.58 -15.11 36.70
N ASN A 71 -13.26 -14.39 35.75
CA ASN A 71 -13.61 -12.98 36.00
C ASN A 71 -14.84 -12.48 35.20
N ALA A 72 -16.03 -12.92 35.54
CA ALA A 72 -17.26 -12.31 35.02
C ALA A 72 -17.36 -10.81 35.40
N LEU A 73 -16.81 -10.42 36.57
CA LEU A 73 -16.76 -9.04 37.03
C LEU A 73 -15.79 -8.15 36.23
N ASP A 74 -14.58 -8.64 35.93
CA ASP A 74 -13.58 -7.91 35.14
C ASP A 74 -14.05 -7.66 33.70
N PHE A 75 -14.86 -8.57 33.15
CA PHE A 75 -15.44 -8.37 31.82
C PHE A 75 -16.45 -7.20 31.83
N ILE A 76 -17.33 -7.15 32.85
CA ILE A 76 -18.31 -6.07 32.99
C ILE A 76 -17.60 -4.73 33.18
N GLU A 77 -16.54 -4.70 34.00
CA GLU A 77 -15.73 -3.51 34.21
C GLU A 77 -15.02 -3.08 32.91
N ASN A 78 -14.47 -4.02 32.15
CA ASN A 78 -13.83 -3.75 30.86
C ASN A 78 -14.80 -3.20 29.81
N GLN A 79 -16.08 -3.60 29.84
CA GLN A 79 -17.10 -3.08 28.94
C GLN A 79 -17.38 -1.58 29.14
N ASN A 80 -17.16 -1.06 30.33
CA ASN A 80 -17.36 0.35 30.66
C ASN A 80 -16.12 1.23 30.40
N LYS A 81 -14.98 0.63 30.05
CA LYS A 81 -13.77 1.38 29.69
C LYS A 81 -13.91 2.14 28.39
N SER A 82 -13.14 3.21 28.24
CA SER A 82 -13.12 4.07 27.06
C SER A 82 -12.51 3.35 25.84
N PHE A 83 -13.30 3.19 24.80
CA PHE A 83 -12.85 2.72 23.49
C PHE A 83 -11.95 3.76 22.79
N ILE A 84 -12.21 5.06 23.04
CA ILE A 84 -11.38 6.14 22.47
C ILE A 84 -9.96 6.10 23.05
N SER A 85 -9.82 5.88 24.35
CA SER A 85 -8.50 5.72 24.99
C SER A 85 -7.77 4.49 24.48
N PHE A 86 -8.48 3.39 24.28
CA PHE A 86 -7.94 2.17 23.68
C PHE A 86 -7.51 2.41 22.23
N TYR A 87 -8.31 3.13 21.44
CA TYR A 87 -7.96 3.47 20.06
C TYR A 87 -6.66 4.26 19.99
N LYS A 88 -6.50 5.29 20.88
CA LYS A 88 -5.25 6.06 20.98
C LYS A 88 -4.05 5.17 21.32
N LYS A 89 -4.22 4.22 22.25
CA LYS A 89 -3.18 3.23 22.58
C LYS A 89 -2.76 2.43 21.36
N ILE A 90 -3.71 1.85 20.63
CA ILE A 90 -3.42 1.07 19.41
C ILE A 90 -2.78 1.95 18.32
N ALA A 91 -3.23 3.20 18.17
CA ALA A 91 -2.64 4.15 17.22
C ALA A 91 -1.15 4.41 17.56
N ASN A 92 -0.81 4.64 18.82
CA ASN A 92 0.55 4.87 19.25
C ASN A 92 1.43 3.63 19.06
N GLU A 93 0.95 2.44 19.45
CA GLU A 93 1.66 1.18 19.23
C GLU A 93 1.99 0.93 17.75
N ARG A 94 1.05 1.23 16.85
CA ARG A 94 1.23 1.05 15.40
C ARG A 94 2.06 2.16 14.76
N GLY A 95 2.08 3.33 15.37
CA GLY A 95 2.77 4.51 14.89
C GLY A 95 4.24 4.64 15.31
N VAL A 96 4.73 3.78 16.22
CA VAL A 96 6.10 3.86 16.79
C VAL A 96 7.18 4.09 15.74
N ASN A 97 7.12 3.37 14.62
CA ASN A 97 8.14 3.44 13.58
C ASN A 97 7.72 4.29 12.36
N SER A 98 6.57 4.99 12.42
CA SER A 98 6.06 5.72 11.26
C SER A 98 5.06 6.80 11.65
N LYS A 99 5.51 8.06 11.63
CA LYS A 99 4.65 9.23 11.83
C LYS A 99 3.44 9.22 10.88
N VAL A 100 3.65 8.88 9.60
CA VAL A 100 2.56 8.80 8.60
C VAL A 100 1.49 7.76 8.98
N THR A 101 1.92 6.65 9.58
CA THR A 101 0.98 5.64 10.09
C THR A 101 0.23 6.19 11.30
N LEU A 102 0.91 6.81 12.25
CA LEU A 102 0.31 7.46 13.41
C LEU A 102 -0.74 8.49 13.00
N ASP A 103 -0.36 9.43 12.14
CA ASP A 103 -1.25 10.49 11.63
C ASP A 103 -2.49 9.89 10.92
N GLY A 104 -2.31 8.77 10.21
CA GLY A 104 -3.41 8.04 9.57
C GLY A 104 -4.40 7.45 10.57
N TYR A 105 -3.93 6.90 11.69
CA TYR A 105 -4.79 6.40 12.77
C TYR A 105 -5.54 7.54 13.48
N TYR A 106 -4.84 8.63 13.80
CA TYR A 106 -5.46 9.80 14.43
C TYR A 106 -6.47 10.49 13.51
N SER A 107 -6.21 10.56 12.20
CA SER A 107 -7.18 11.09 11.23
C SER A 107 -8.47 10.26 11.22
N ALA A 108 -8.36 8.93 11.27
CA ALA A 108 -9.53 8.05 11.36
C ALA A 108 -10.24 8.18 12.72
N LEU A 109 -9.49 8.30 13.82
CA LEU A 109 -10.03 8.52 15.16
C LEU A 109 -10.79 9.84 15.24
N ASN A 110 -10.27 10.93 14.66
CA ASN A 110 -10.95 12.22 14.65
C ASN A 110 -12.31 12.13 13.96
N LYS A 111 -12.43 11.33 12.88
CA LYS A 111 -13.74 11.11 12.22
C LYS A 111 -14.69 10.30 13.08
N LEU A 112 -14.19 9.37 13.90
CA LEU A 112 -15.00 8.68 14.90
C LEU A 112 -15.45 9.65 16.00
N ILE A 113 -14.57 10.50 16.47
CA ILE A 113 -14.88 11.53 17.49
C ILE A 113 -15.92 12.53 16.93
N ASP A 114 -15.76 12.99 15.69
CA ASP A 114 -16.75 13.84 15.02
C ASP A 114 -18.13 13.16 14.99
N TYR A 115 -18.18 11.86 14.67
CA TYR A 115 -19.42 11.10 14.62
C TYR A 115 -20.08 10.97 16.01
N ILE A 116 -19.33 10.57 17.05
CA ILE A 116 -19.93 10.42 18.38
C ILE A 116 -20.43 11.75 18.95
N LYS A 117 -19.80 12.87 18.60
CA LYS A 117 -20.30 14.23 18.94
C LYS A 117 -21.68 14.49 18.33
N THR A 118 -21.96 14.02 17.11
CA THR A 118 -23.31 14.15 16.51
C THR A 118 -24.37 13.37 17.27
N LEU A 119 -23.94 12.35 18.03
CA LEU A 119 -24.82 11.56 18.90
C LEU A 119 -24.96 12.13 20.32
N GLY A 120 -24.35 13.30 20.60
CA GLY A 120 -24.32 13.91 21.94
C GLY A 120 -23.45 13.17 22.94
N VAL A 121 -22.52 12.32 22.50
CA VAL A 121 -21.67 11.48 23.33
C VAL A 121 -20.24 12.06 23.36
N SER A 122 -19.68 12.24 24.54
CA SER A 122 -18.32 12.77 24.75
C SER A 122 -17.23 11.67 24.72
N ASP A 123 -17.57 10.45 25.12
CA ASP A 123 -16.69 9.28 25.09
C ASP A 123 -17.49 8.02 24.69
N LEU A 124 -16.81 7.04 24.16
CA LEU A 124 -17.37 5.80 23.65
C LEU A 124 -16.81 4.64 24.45
N THR A 125 -17.71 3.85 25.05
CA THR A 125 -17.33 2.65 25.80
C THR A 125 -17.32 1.41 24.89
N PHE A 126 -16.62 0.33 25.31
CA PHE A 126 -16.65 -0.93 24.56
C PHE A 126 -18.07 -1.52 24.44
N LYS A 127 -18.92 -1.34 25.44
CA LYS A 127 -20.33 -1.78 25.42
C LYS A 127 -21.13 -1.12 24.29
N GLN A 128 -20.85 0.15 24.02
CA GLN A 128 -21.54 0.91 22.96
C GLN A 128 -21.02 0.55 21.56
N VAL A 129 -19.78 0.07 21.43
CA VAL A 129 -19.21 -0.37 20.15
C VAL A 129 -19.74 -1.75 19.79
N ASN A 130 -20.98 -1.83 19.38
CA ASN A 130 -21.66 -3.04 18.89
C ASN A 130 -21.80 -3.02 17.35
N GLU A 131 -22.39 -4.06 16.78
CA GLU A 131 -22.56 -4.21 15.33
C GLU A 131 -23.43 -3.08 14.74
N SER A 132 -24.49 -2.65 15.45
CA SER A 132 -25.35 -1.54 15.03
C SER A 132 -24.55 -0.23 14.98
N PHE A 133 -23.79 0.09 16.03
CA PHE A 133 -22.91 1.27 16.05
C PHE A 133 -21.89 1.25 14.89
N CYS A 134 -21.27 0.10 14.66
CA CYS A 134 -20.30 -0.04 13.56
C CYS A 134 -20.95 0.19 12.19
N SER A 135 -22.17 -0.30 11.98
CA SER A 135 -22.94 -0.07 10.75
C SER A 135 -23.34 1.39 10.57
N SER A 136 -23.77 2.03 11.65
CA SER A 136 -24.14 3.46 11.64
C SER A 136 -22.92 4.36 11.41
N PHE A 137 -21.79 4.06 12.02
CA PHE A 137 -20.55 4.79 11.74
C PHE A 137 -20.07 4.61 10.29
N LYS A 138 -20.23 3.40 9.71
CA LYS A 138 -19.98 3.18 8.29
C LYS A 138 -20.87 4.07 7.42
N ALA A 139 -22.20 4.07 7.66
CA ALA A 139 -23.15 4.88 6.92
C ALA A 139 -22.83 6.39 7.05
N HIS A 140 -22.46 6.84 8.25
CA HIS A 140 -22.02 8.23 8.45
C HIS A 140 -20.81 8.59 7.58
N LEU A 141 -19.79 7.71 7.50
CA LEU A 141 -18.63 7.95 6.63
C LEU A 141 -19.02 7.94 5.15
N GLU A 142 -19.91 7.05 4.72
CA GLU A 142 -20.40 6.96 3.34
C GLU A 142 -21.15 8.23 2.93
N GLY A 143 -21.94 8.81 3.83
CA GLY A 143 -22.70 10.06 3.60
C GLY A 143 -21.85 11.35 3.57
N ARG A 144 -20.57 11.31 3.96
CA ARG A 144 -19.71 12.49 3.95
C ARG A 144 -19.32 12.89 2.52
N LEU A 145 -19.59 14.15 2.14
CA LEU A 145 -19.23 14.70 0.82
C LEU A 145 -17.85 15.38 0.80
N ASP A 146 -17.33 15.75 1.97
CA ASP A 146 -16.04 16.40 2.15
C ASP A 146 -14.83 15.45 2.12
N ILE A 147 -15.08 14.13 2.04
CA ILE A 147 -14.05 13.09 2.06
C ILE A 147 -14.20 12.18 0.84
N GLY A 148 -13.10 12.00 0.09
CA GLY A 148 -13.09 11.06 -1.04
C GLY A 148 -13.20 9.60 -0.60
N ASP A 149 -13.78 8.74 -1.46
CA ASP A 149 -14.16 7.35 -1.12
C ASP A 149 -12.98 6.48 -0.67
N THR A 150 -11.80 6.63 -1.29
CA THR A 150 -10.58 5.94 -0.85
C THR A 150 -10.17 6.31 0.58
N THR A 151 -10.44 7.55 1.00
CA THR A 151 -10.18 8.02 2.36
C THR A 151 -11.21 7.46 3.34
N LYS A 152 -12.50 7.46 2.97
CA LYS A 152 -13.58 6.81 3.76
C LYS A 152 -13.27 5.34 3.99
N GLN A 153 -12.88 4.63 2.91
CA GLN A 153 -12.46 3.22 2.97
C GLN A 153 -11.31 3.02 3.95
N LYS A 154 -10.27 3.87 3.89
CA LYS A 154 -9.12 3.80 4.80
C LYS A 154 -9.55 4.01 6.25
N TYR A 155 -10.39 5.01 6.55
CA TYR A 155 -10.85 5.30 7.90
C TYR A 155 -11.67 4.14 8.47
N PHE A 156 -12.62 3.61 7.72
CA PHE A 156 -13.41 2.48 8.17
C PHE A 156 -12.58 1.19 8.33
N LYS A 157 -11.62 0.95 7.44
CA LYS A 157 -10.67 -0.16 7.57
C LYS A 157 -9.83 -0.05 8.85
N THR A 158 -9.37 1.15 9.20
CA THR A 158 -8.61 1.40 10.42
C THR A 158 -9.48 1.17 11.66
N PHE A 159 -10.72 1.65 11.65
CA PHE A 159 -11.69 1.39 12.71
C PHE A 159 -11.96 -0.11 12.89
N LYS A 160 -12.22 -0.87 11.79
CA LYS A 160 -12.37 -2.33 11.83
C LYS A 160 -11.16 -3.03 12.43
N TYR A 161 -9.95 -2.56 12.12
CA TYR A 161 -8.72 -3.10 12.71
C TYR A 161 -8.68 -2.89 14.22
N VAL A 162 -9.03 -1.69 14.71
CA VAL A 162 -9.04 -1.40 16.15
C VAL A 162 -10.09 -2.22 16.88
N THR A 163 -11.29 -2.40 16.31
CA THR A 163 -12.33 -3.28 16.89
C THR A 163 -11.89 -4.75 16.93
N ALA A 164 -11.12 -5.20 15.92
CA ALA A 164 -10.55 -6.53 15.94
C ALA A 164 -9.45 -6.68 17.02
N GLN A 165 -8.64 -5.65 17.27
CA GLN A 165 -7.70 -5.65 18.39
C GLN A 165 -8.42 -5.67 19.74
N ALA A 166 -9.55 -4.97 19.88
CA ALA A 166 -10.39 -5.03 21.08
C ALA A 166 -10.92 -6.46 21.33
N TYR A 167 -11.35 -7.15 20.29
CA TYR A 167 -11.73 -8.56 20.37
C TYR A 167 -10.54 -9.44 20.79
N ASN A 168 -9.38 -9.29 20.15
CA ASN A 168 -8.19 -10.09 20.46
C ASN A 168 -7.66 -9.88 21.89
N GLN A 169 -7.93 -8.70 22.49
CA GLN A 169 -7.54 -8.39 23.86
C GLN A 169 -8.67 -8.65 24.89
N GLY A 170 -9.80 -9.25 24.47
CA GLY A 170 -10.87 -9.69 25.37
C GLY A 170 -11.87 -8.59 25.78
N PHE A 171 -11.81 -7.40 25.17
CA PHE A 171 -12.80 -6.34 25.41
C PHE A 171 -14.14 -6.58 24.72
N HIS A 172 -14.20 -7.40 23.68
CA HIS A 172 -15.42 -7.83 22.99
C HIS A 172 -15.51 -9.36 22.98
N GLN A 173 -16.73 -9.90 23.13
CA GLN A 173 -16.98 -11.34 23.05
C GLN A 173 -17.03 -11.86 21.60
N LYS A 174 -17.26 -10.97 20.63
CA LYS A 174 -17.33 -11.28 19.20
C LYS A 174 -16.69 -10.17 18.36
N LEU A 175 -16.30 -10.50 17.15
CA LEU A 175 -15.84 -9.51 16.16
C LEU A 175 -17.02 -8.65 15.71
N VAL A 176 -17.22 -7.50 16.34
CA VAL A 176 -18.38 -6.61 16.11
C VAL A 176 -18.52 -6.11 14.66
N CYS A 177 -17.43 -6.10 13.91
CA CYS A 177 -17.42 -5.70 12.48
C CYS A 177 -17.31 -6.89 11.52
N LYS A 178 -17.49 -8.17 11.96
CA LYS A 178 -17.26 -9.35 11.12
C LYS A 178 -18.11 -9.33 9.85
N ASN A 179 -19.41 -9.08 10.02
CA ASN A 179 -20.39 -9.16 8.93
C ASN A 179 -20.55 -7.83 8.16
N ILE A 180 -19.89 -6.77 8.62
CA ILE A 180 -19.98 -5.47 7.98
C ILE A 180 -18.97 -5.40 6.83
N LYS A 181 -19.46 -5.32 5.59
CA LYS A 181 -18.61 -5.10 4.42
C LYS A 181 -17.86 -3.78 4.54
N GLY A 182 -16.61 -3.73 4.05
CA GLY A 182 -15.85 -2.47 3.95
C GLY A 182 -16.58 -1.44 3.09
N ILE A 183 -16.20 -0.18 3.21
CA ILE A 183 -16.67 0.84 2.27
C ILE A 183 -16.01 0.51 0.92
N SER A 184 -16.81 0.43 -0.13
CA SER A 184 -16.32 0.31 -1.51
C SER A 184 -15.93 1.69 -2.00
N GLY A 185 -14.79 1.79 -2.65
CA GLY A 185 -14.38 3.01 -3.34
C GLY A 185 -13.67 2.61 -4.62
N GLU A 186 -13.96 3.28 -5.69
CA GLU A 186 -13.19 3.12 -6.91
C GLU A 186 -11.79 3.71 -6.70
N TYR A 187 -10.79 2.87 -6.95
CA TYR A 187 -9.42 3.35 -6.97
C TYR A 187 -9.24 4.19 -8.22
N GLN A 188 -9.18 5.52 -8.05
CA GLN A 188 -8.82 6.40 -9.15
C GLN A 188 -7.35 6.16 -9.51
N ARG A 189 -7.12 5.69 -10.73
CA ARG A 189 -5.77 5.56 -11.28
C ARG A 189 -5.14 6.94 -11.39
N HIS A 190 -3.84 7.00 -11.20
CA HIS A 190 -3.11 8.22 -11.48
C HIS A 190 -3.10 8.50 -12.99
N ASP A 191 -3.30 9.75 -13.35
CA ASP A 191 -3.05 10.19 -14.71
C ASP A 191 -1.57 9.95 -15.07
N TYR A 192 -1.31 9.81 -16.35
CA TYR A 192 0.03 9.67 -16.90
C TYR A 192 0.17 10.49 -18.18
N LEU A 193 1.41 10.81 -18.54
CA LEU A 193 1.73 11.56 -19.75
C LEU A 193 1.90 10.61 -20.93
N THR A 194 1.34 10.99 -22.08
CA THR A 194 1.74 10.37 -23.36
C THR A 194 3.15 10.86 -23.75
N PRO A 195 3.82 10.22 -24.73
CA PRO A 195 5.11 10.70 -25.23
C PRO A 195 5.06 12.17 -25.69
N GLU A 196 3.98 12.58 -26.36
CA GLU A 196 3.77 13.93 -26.87
C GLU A 196 3.56 14.92 -25.71
N GLU A 197 2.76 14.56 -24.72
CA GLU A 197 2.54 15.39 -23.52
C GLU A 197 3.83 15.52 -22.71
N PHE A 198 4.61 14.44 -22.55
CA PHE A 198 5.92 14.48 -21.89
C PHE A 198 6.88 15.43 -22.65
N LYS A 199 6.95 15.33 -23.97
CA LYS A 199 7.76 16.20 -24.81
C LYS A 199 7.33 17.66 -24.64
N SER A 200 6.03 17.95 -24.73
CA SER A 200 5.48 19.30 -24.54
C SER A 200 5.87 19.88 -23.16
N MET A 201 5.72 19.09 -22.09
CA MET A 201 6.17 19.53 -20.76
C MET A 201 7.68 19.74 -20.71
N TYR A 202 8.48 18.83 -21.30
CA TYR A 202 9.94 18.94 -21.30
C TYR A 202 10.43 20.22 -21.97
N GLU A 203 9.82 20.62 -23.08
CA GLU A 203 10.17 21.80 -23.86
C GLU A 203 9.63 23.11 -23.26
N THR A 204 8.60 23.05 -22.41
CA THR A 204 8.00 24.27 -21.80
C THR A 204 8.90 24.87 -20.73
N PRO A 205 9.30 26.15 -20.85
CA PRO A 205 10.12 26.83 -19.85
C PRO A 205 9.38 26.99 -18.51
N THR A 206 10.12 26.84 -17.42
CA THR A 206 9.57 26.89 -16.05
C THR A 206 10.41 27.77 -15.12
N PRO A 207 10.57 29.07 -15.40
CA PRO A 207 11.44 29.95 -14.59
C PRO A 207 11.03 29.99 -13.11
N PHE A 208 9.74 29.79 -12.80
CA PHE A 208 9.22 29.71 -11.43
C PHE A 208 9.66 28.45 -10.67
N MET A 209 10.27 27.47 -11.36
CA MET A 209 10.80 26.22 -10.78
C MET A 209 12.34 26.18 -10.75
N ASP A 210 13.04 27.17 -11.29
CA ASP A 210 14.53 27.13 -11.45
C ASP A 210 15.28 27.00 -10.13
N LYS A 211 14.71 27.54 -9.04
CA LYS A 211 15.26 27.43 -7.68
C LYS A 211 14.90 26.12 -6.97
N THR A 212 14.18 25.19 -7.63
CA THR A 212 13.73 23.93 -7.03
C THR A 212 14.20 22.74 -7.85
N GLN A 213 14.28 21.59 -7.19
CA GLN A 213 14.62 20.33 -7.89
C GLN A 213 13.39 19.64 -8.47
N THR A 214 12.19 20.24 -8.34
CA THR A 214 10.92 19.59 -8.66
C THR A 214 10.79 19.24 -10.13
N ARG A 215 11.18 20.12 -11.05
CA ARG A 215 11.19 19.84 -12.49
C ARG A 215 12.17 18.70 -12.82
N ARG A 216 13.39 18.81 -12.32
CA ARG A 216 14.48 17.84 -12.57
C ARG A 216 14.08 16.45 -12.08
N PHE A 217 13.57 16.36 -10.86
CA PHE A 217 13.03 15.14 -10.28
C PHE A 217 11.90 14.56 -11.12
N PHE A 218 10.92 15.37 -11.52
CA PHE A 218 9.75 14.88 -12.24
C PHE A 218 10.14 14.23 -13.57
N ILE A 219 10.99 14.87 -14.37
CA ILE A 219 11.50 14.33 -15.63
C ILE A 219 12.26 13.02 -15.36
N PHE A 220 13.18 13.02 -14.41
CA PHE A 220 13.95 11.81 -14.07
C PHE A 220 13.04 10.66 -13.62
N SER A 221 12.03 10.93 -12.82
CA SER A 221 11.05 9.94 -12.37
C SER A 221 10.18 9.41 -13.53
N CYS A 222 9.87 10.23 -14.54
CA CYS A 222 9.20 9.76 -15.77
C CYS A 222 10.07 8.78 -16.57
N LEU A 223 11.39 8.95 -16.54
CA LEU A 223 12.34 8.11 -17.29
C LEU A 223 12.79 6.86 -16.54
N THR A 224 12.65 6.81 -15.23
CA THR A 224 13.19 5.73 -14.38
C THR A 224 12.15 5.02 -13.52
N GLY A 225 10.98 5.62 -13.35
CA GLY A 225 9.96 5.14 -12.42
C GLY A 225 10.33 5.30 -10.94
N LEU A 226 11.46 5.96 -10.59
CA LEU A 226 11.89 6.11 -9.21
C LEU A 226 10.92 7.02 -8.44
N PRO A 227 10.43 6.61 -7.26
CA PRO A 227 9.53 7.43 -6.47
C PRO A 227 10.21 8.66 -5.88
N HIS A 228 9.41 9.67 -5.53
CA HIS A 228 9.88 10.94 -5.00
C HIS A 228 10.79 10.78 -3.76
N ARG A 229 10.43 9.93 -2.82
CA ARG A 229 11.21 9.74 -1.59
C ARG A 229 12.59 9.17 -1.85
N GLU A 230 12.68 8.21 -2.74
CA GLU A 230 13.95 7.61 -3.13
C GLU A 230 14.81 8.60 -3.92
N CYS A 231 14.19 9.47 -4.74
CA CYS A 231 14.91 10.58 -5.40
C CYS A 231 15.49 11.58 -4.41
N MET A 232 14.84 11.84 -3.27
CA MET A 232 15.38 12.76 -2.24
C MET A 232 16.72 12.30 -1.67
N ASN A 233 16.95 11.00 -1.63
CA ASN A 233 18.14 10.37 -1.05
C ASN A 233 19.13 9.87 -2.11
N LEU A 234 18.84 10.06 -3.41
CA LEU A 234 19.64 9.56 -4.51
C LEU A 234 20.96 10.32 -4.62
N LYS A 235 22.06 9.59 -4.60
CA LYS A 235 23.42 10.12 -4.68
C LYS A 235 24.06 9.86 -6.03
N TRP A 236 25.02 10.67 -6.41
CA TRP A 236 25.82 10.43 -7.61
C TRP A 236 26.61 9.12 -7.55
N SER A 237 27.02 8.70 -6.36
CA SER A 237 27.71 7.42 -6.11
C SER A 237 26.82 6.19 -6.33
N ASP A 238 25.52 6.36 -6.43
CA ASP A 238 24.59 5.24 -6.67
C ASP A 238 24.60 4.81 -8.14
N PHE A 239 25.20 5.60 -9.04
CA PHE A 239 25.26 5.33 -10.47
C PHE A 239 26.59 4.69 -10.86
N TYR A 240 26.53 3.69 -11.73
CA TYR A 240 27.68 3.01 -12.26
C TYR A 240 27.39 2.42 -13.64
N SER A 241 28.41 1.87 -14.29
CA SER A 241 28.28 1.25 -15.60
C SER A 241 29.03 -0.07 -15.65
N GLU A 242 28.49 -1.02 -16.39
CA GLU A 242 29.06 -2.32 -16.66
C GLU A 242 29.12 -2.53 -18.18
N LYS A 243 30.14 -3.24 -18.67
CA LYS A 243 30.19 -3.67 -20.08
C LYS A 243 29.50 -5.03 -20.21
N ASP A 244 28.67 -5.18 -21.23
CA ASP A 244 28.12 -6.48 -21.58
C ASP A 244 29.17 -7.35 -22.32
N LYS A 245 28.78 -8.57 -22.69
CA LYS A 245 29.65 -9.54 -23.40
C LYS A 245 30.17 -9.01 -24.74
N ASN A 246 29.50 -8.02 -25.32
CA ASN A 246 29.85 -7.39 -26.61
C ASN A 246 30.65 -6.08 -26.40
N GLY A 247 31.03 -5.75 -25.15
CA GLY A 247 31.76 -4.52 -24.82
C GLY A 247 30.89 -3.27 -24.76
N LYS A 248 29.56 -3.37 -24.99
CA LYS A 248 28.62 -2.26 -24.89
C LYS A 248 28.43 -1.86 -23.44
N LYS A 249 28.55 -0.56 -23.15
CA LYS A 249 28.41 0.01 -21.82
C LYS A 249 26.95 0.20 -21.46
N ASN A 250 26.49 -0.47 -20.42
CA ASN A 250 25.16 -0.33 -19.84
C ASN A 250 25.27 0.41 -18.50
N TYR A 251 24.32 1.28 -18.22
CA TYR A 251 24.31 2.12 -17.02
C TYR A 251 23.21 1.65 -16.06
N PHE A 252 23.53 1.71 -14.78
CA PHE A 252 22.68 1.24 -13.69
C PHE A 252 22.66 2.24 -12.55
N TYR A 253 21.64 2.14 -11.71
CA TYR A 253 21.62 2.82 -10.42
C TYR A 253 21.11 1.91 -9.32
N ASN A 254 21.67 2.08 -8.12
CA ASN A 254 21.20 1.42 -6.92
C ASN A 254 20.31 2.37 -6.12
N TYR A 255 19.32 1.83 -5.46
CA TYR A 255 18.55 2.58 -4.47
C TYR A 255 17.99 1.67 -3.39
N VAL A 256 17.73 2.25 -2.22
CA VAL A 256 17.07 1.56 -1.11
C VAL A 256 15.63 2.04 -1.04
N ARG A 257 14.70 1.10 -1.06
CA ARG A 257 13.29 1.40 -0.90
C ARG A 257 13.02 1.80 0.56
N GLU A 258 12.80 3.07 0.84
CA GLU A 258 12.61 3.60 2.21
C GLU A 258 11.54 2.84 2.99
N LYS A 259 10.39 2.55 2.34
CA LYS A 259 9.26 1.85 2.96
C LYS A 259 9.57 0.42 3.41
N THR A 260 10.54 -0.27 2.79
CA THR A 260 10.78 -1.70 3.00
C THR A 260 12.22 -2.05 3.35
N GLY A 261 13.16 -1.10 3.26
CA GLY A 261 14.60 -1.32 3.45
C GLY A 261 15.26 -2.20 2.38
N LYS A 262 14.54 -2.55 1.29
CA LYS A 262 15.10 -3.41 0.25
C LYS A 262 15.98 -2.62 -0.71
N HIS A 263 17.08 -3.24 -1.11
CA HIS A 263 17.99 -2.74 -2.13
C HIS A 263 17.54 -3.18 -3.51
N TYR A 264 17.63 -2.27 -4.46
CA TYR A 264 17.30 -2.50 -5.87
C TYR A 264 18.43 -2.00 -6.75
N LYS A 265 18.65 -2.71 -7.85
CA LYS A 265 19.55 -2.36 -8.94
C LYS A 265 18.72 -2.27 -10.21
N ASN A 266 18.64 -1.08 -10.81
CA ASN A 266 17.85 -0.87 -12.02
C ASN A 266 18.73 -0.36 -13.16
N PRO A 267 18.48 -0.81 -14.41
CA PRO A 267 19.13 -0.24 -15.59
C PRO A 267 18.57 1.14 -15.92
N LEU A 268 19.34 1.94 -16.63
CA LEU A 268 18.92 3.20 -17.21
C LEU A 268 18.71 3.05 -18.72
N SER A 269 17.59 3.59 -19.22
CA SER A 269 17.38 3.76 -20.66
C SER A 269 18.34 4.81 -21.24
N SER A 270 18.50 4.85 -22.57
CA SER A 270 19.32 5.86 -23.26
C SER A 270 18.90 7.28 -22.86
N ASP A 271 17.60 7.58 -22.91
CA ASP A 271 17.06 8.90 -22.51
C ASP A 271 17.37 9.26 -21.05
N ALA A 272 17.26 8.25 -20.15
CA ALA A 272 17.59 8.45 -18.73
C ALA A 272 19.10 8.73 -18.53
N VAL A 273 19.97 8.08 -19.31
CA VAL A 273 21.42 8.33 -19.31
C VAL A 273 21.73 9.73 -19.83
N ASP A 274 21.13 10.15 -20.93
CA ASP A 274 21.36 11.49 -21.50
C ASP A 274 20.82 12.57 -20.55
N TYR A 275 19.67 12.36 -19.94
CA TYR A 275 19.17 13.27 -18.92
C TYR A 275 20.05 13.30 -17.67
N LEU A 276 20.63 12.18 -17.25
CA LEU A 276 21.58 12.11 -16.15
C LEU A 276 22.85 12.91 -16.43
N LYS A 277 23.35 12.93 -17.69
CA LYS A 277 24.49 13.78 -18.11
C LYS A 277 24.16 15.25 -17.94
N ILE A 278 22.97 15.69 -18.40
CA ILE A 278 22.49 17.08 -18.22
C ILE A 278 22.45 17.44 -16.72
N LEU A 279 21.91 16.55 -15.88
CA LEU A 279 21.89 16.76 -14.44
C LEU A 279 23.29 16.86 -13.84
N TRP A 280 24.24 16.07 -14.34
CA TRP A 280 25.64 16.09 -13.89
C TRP A 280 26.35 17.40 -14.27
N GLU A 281 26.17 17.88 -15.48
CA GLU A 281 26.76 19.13 -15.95
C GLU A 281 26.21 20.36 -15.22
N THR A 282 24.91 20.31 -14.86
CA THR A 282 24.21 21.40 -14.17
C THR A 282 24.07 21.20 -12.66
N LYS A 283 24.85 20.28 -12.07
CA LYS A 283 24.73 19.94 -10.64
C LYS A 283 25.16 21.11 -9.74
N SER A 284 24.40 21.31 -8.69
CA SER A 284 24.71 22.27 -7.61
C SER A 284 25.28 21.60 -6.35
N CYS A 285 25.32 20.26 -6.31
CA CYS A 285 25.82 19.46 -5.18
C CYS A 285 26.66 18.28 -5.68
N LYS A 286 27.76 18.01 -4.96
CA LYS A 286 28.66 16.89 -5.29
C LYS A 286 28.15 15.54 -4.79
N GLU A 287 27.26 15.51 -3.80
CA GLU A 287 26.78 14.29 -3.17
C GLU A 287 25.41 13.85 -3.72
N PHE A 288 24.42 14.72 -3.64
CA PHE A 288 23.03 14.42 -4.01
C PHE A 288 22.70 14.86 -5.43
N VAL A 289 21.88 14.04 -6.13
CA VAL A 289 21.38 14.35 -7.48
C VAL A 289 20.35 15.49 -7.41
N PHE A 290 19.46 15.44 -6.41
CA PHE A 290 18.38 16.41 -6.21
C PHE A 290 18.49 17.08 -4.83
N PRO A 291 19.52 17.94 -4.60
CA PRO A 291 19.72 18.55 -3.30
C PRO A 291 18.56 19.44 -2.90
N GLY A 292 18.04 19.22 -1.69
CA GLY A 292 16.93 20.01 -1.16
C GLY A 292 15.56 19.75 -1.81
N LEU A 293 15.38 18.63 -2.55
CA LEU A 293 14.10 18.22 -3.07
C LEU A 293 13.09 18.04 -1.91
N LYS A 294 11.94 18.69 -2.00
CA LYS A 294 10.89 18.69 -0.97
C LYS A 294 9.58 18.15 -1.52
N TYR A 295 8.84 17.45 -0.69
CA TYR A 295 7.47 17.07 -0.98
C TYR A 295 6.50 17.98 -0.21
N SER A 296 5.75 18.78 -0.93
CA SER A 296 4.75 19.68 -0.35
C SER A 296 3.61 19.95 -1.34
N ALA A 297 2.47 20.42 -0.83
CA ALA A 297 1.36 20.86 -1.66
C ALA A 297 1.80 21.98 -2.63
N HIS A 298 2.68 22.88 -2.19
CA HIS A 298 3.22 23.95 -3.01
C HIS A 298 4.03 23.41 -4.21
N GLU A 299 4.91 22.43 -4.00
CA GLU A 299 5.67 21.80 -5.09
C GLU A 299 4.74 21.02 -6.05
N ASN A 300 3.71 20.36 -5.52
CA ASN A 300 2.70 19.69 -6.36
C ASN A 300 1.94 20.69 -7.24
N ASN A 301 1.57 21.86 -6.70
CA ASN A 301 0.91 22.92 -7.47
C ASN A 301 1.81 23.45 -8.58
N LYS A 302 3.13 23.56 -8.37
CA LYS A 302 4.07 23.94 -9.43
C LYS A 302 4.05 22.96 -10.60
N ILE A 303 4.04 21.63 -10.30
CA ILE A 303 3.93 20.61 -11.35
C ILE A 303 2.61 20.77 -12.14
N GLN A 304 1.49 21.00 -11.45
CA GLN A 304 0.21 21.21 -12.12
C GLN A 304 0.21 22.49 -12.96
N THR A 305 0.78 23.59 -12.46
CA THR A 305 0.94 24.84 -13.24
C THR A 305 1.77 24.60 -14.50
N TRP A 306 2.88 23.87 -14.38
CA TRP A 306 3.72 23.49 -15.51
C TRP A 306 2.95 22.66 -16.54
N ALA A 307 2.19 21.64 -16.11
CA ALA A 307 1.35 20.83 -16.98
C ALA A 307 0.32 21.70 -17.74
N ASN A 308 -0.34 22.62 -17.05
CA ASN A 308 -1.30 23.54 -17.67
C ASN A 308 -0.63 24.44 -18.73
N MET A 309 0.55 24.98 -18.44
CA MET A 309 1.34 25.80 -19.40
C MET A 309 1.76 24.98 -20.64
N SER A 310 1.91 23.67 -20.48
CA SER A 310 2.26 22.74 -21.54
C SER A 310 1.05 22.17 -22.28
N ASN A 311 -0.14 22.73 -22.10
CA ASN A 311 -1.41 22.25 -22.67
C ASN A 311 -1.82 20.84 -22.21
N VAL A 312 -1.28 20.33 -21.12
CA VAL A 312 -1.66 19.03 -20.54
C VAL A 312 -2.87 19.21 -19.63
N LYS A 313 -4.05 18.80 -20.10
CA LYS A 313 -5.34 18.96 -19.40
C LYS A 313 -5.61 17.82 -18.39
N LYS A 314 -4.58 17.26 -17.79
CA LYS A 314 -4.65 16.16 -16.81
C LYS A 314 -4.25 16.66 -15.43
N LYS A 315 -4.71 15.96 -14.38
CA LYS A 315 -4.28 16.25 -13.02
C LYS A 315 -2.91 15.62 -12.76
N ILE A 316 -1.85 16.42 -12.93
CA ILE A 316 -0.48 15.94 -12.82
C ILE A 316 0.08 16.16 -11.40
N SER A 317 0.68 15.14 -10.85
CA SER A 317 1.30 15.11 -9.53
C SER A 317 2.61 14.28 -9.59
N PRO A 318 3.46 14.28 -8.55
CA PRO A 318 4.67 13.44 -8.51
C PRO A 318 4.41 11.95 -8.78
N HIS A 319 3.25 11.41 -8.41
CA HIS A 319 2.89 10.03 -8.71
C HIS A 319 2.62 9.77 -10.20
N CYS A 320 2.20 10.81 -10.93
CA CYS A 320 1.97 10.70 -12.37
C CYS A 320 3.28 10.44 -13.14
N ALA A 321 4.42 10.95 -12.67
CA ALA A 321 5.71 10.65 -13.27
C ALA A 321 5.98 9.13 -13.29
N ARG A 322 5.74 8.47 -12.17
CA ARG A 322 5.91 7.02 -12.05
C ARG A 322 4.85 6.25 -12.85
N ALA A 323 3.63 6.77 -12.96
CA ALA A 323 2.59 6.21 -13.82
C ALA A 323 2.97 6.37 -15.31
N THR A 324 3.60 7.48 -15.69
CA THR A 324 4.14 7.72 -17.03
C THR A 324 5.18 6.67 -17.38
N PHE A 325 6.19 6.44 -16.52
CA PHE A 325 7.17 5.37 -16.73
C PHE A 325 6.51 4.01 -16.95
N ALA A 326 5.57 3.63 -16.08
CA ALA A 326 4.88 2.34 -16.17
C ALA A 326 4.12 2.19 -17.49
N ASN A 327 3.41 3.24 -17.92
CA ASN A 327 2.64 3.22 -19.15
C ASN A 327 3.51 3.26 -20.42
N LEU A 328 4.65 3.95 -20.38
CA LEU A 328 5.62 3.93 -21.48
C LEU A 328 6.29 2.55 -21.59
N PHE A 329 6.68 1.96 -20.47
CA PHE A 329 7.33 0.64 -20.43
C PHE A 329 6.46 -0.45 -21.04
N VAL A 330 5.18 -0.55 -20.66
CA VAL A 330 4.29 -1.62 -21.16
C VAL A 330 3.95 -1.49 -22.65
N ARG A 331 4.27 -0.36 -23.29
CA ARG A 331 4.11 -0.16 -24.74
C ARG A 331 5.31 -0.63 -25.56
N VAL A 332 6.41 -0.94 -24.89
CA VAL A 332 7.58 -1.51 -25.58
C VAL A 332 7.25 -2.94 -25.96
N GLU A 333 7.48 -3.29 -27.23
CA GLU A 333 7.28 -4.65 -27.73
C GLU A 333 8.14 -5.65 -26.93
N GLY A 334 7.53 -6.77 -26.54
CA GLY A 334 8.19 -7.78 -25.70
C GLY A 334 8.28 -7.41 -24.22
N SER A 335 7.75 -6.26 -23.78
CA SER A 335 7.75 -5.89 -22.36
C SER A 335 6.90 -6.85 -21.54
N ASN A 336 7.36 -7.14 -20.31
CA ASN A 336 6.68 -8.01 -19.37
C ASN A 336 6.28 -7.23 -18.11
N ILE A 337 5.04 -7.43 -17.64
CA ILE A 337 4.52 -6.83 -16.41
C ILE A 337 5.33 -7.23 -15.16
N MET A 338 5.96 -8.40 -15.17
CA MET A 338 6.79 -8.86 -14.07
C MET A 338 8.09 -8.07 -13.99
N ASP A 339 8.69 -7.76 -15.15
CA ASP A 339 9.89 -6.91 -15.20
C ASP A 339 9.56 -5.49 -14.73
N LEU A 340 8.41 -4.94 -15.17
CA LEU A 340 7.93 -3.65 -14.66
C LEU A 340 7.71 -3.67 -13.15
N LYS A 341 7.13 -4.73 -12.61
CA LYS A 341 6.94 -4.89 -11.16
C LYS A 341 8.28 -4.82 -10.42
N GLU A 342 9.31 -5.47 -10.93
CA GLU A 342 10.67 -5.46 -10.34
C GLU A 342 11.31 -4.09 -10.46
N LEU A 343 11.31 -3.48 -11.64
CA LEU A 343 11.81 -2.12 -11.86
C LEU A 343 11.15 -1.08 -10.95
N MET A 344 9.85 -1.23 -10.71
CA MET A 344 9.11 -0.36 -9.79
C MET A 344 9.28 -0.75 -8.31
N GLY A 345 9.95 -1.85 -7.98
CA GLY A 345 10.12 -2.31 -6.59
C GLY A 345 8.79 -2.64 -5.90
N HIS A 346 7.81 -3.20 -6.62
CA HIS A 346 6.52 -3.58 -6.06
C HIS A 346 6.54 -5.02 -5.54
N LYS A 347 5.95 -5.24 -4.36
CA LYS A 347 5.79 -6.59 -3.79
C LYS A 347 4.73 -7.39 -4.54
N ASP A 348 3.64 -6.73 -4.94
CA ASP A 348 2.46 -7.35 -5.56
C ASP A 348 2.23 -6.74 -6.95
N VAL A 349 2.00 -7.62 -7.93
CA VAL A 349 1.67 -7.25 -9.31
C VAL A 349 0.42 -6.38 -9.41
N LYS A 350 -0.56 -6.55 -8.49
CA LYS A 350 -1.76 -5.69 -8.42
C LYS A 350 -1.40 -4.23 -8.23
N THR A 351 -0.32 -3.94 -7.47
CA THR A 351 0.18 -2.58 -7.31
C THR A 351 0.71 -2.02 -8.63
N THR A 352 1.39 -2.83 -9.44
CA THR A 352 1.88 -2.43 -10.76
C THR A 352 0.72 -2.17 -11.72
N LEU A 353 -0.27 -3.07 -11.75
CA LEU A 353 -1.48 -2.93 -12.56
C LEU A 353 -2.27 -1.66 -12.25
N SER A 354 -2.22 -1.15 -11.03
CA SER A 354 -2.89 0.12 -10.66
C SER A 354 -2.30 1.36 -11.35
N TYR A 355 -1.07 1.26 -11.85
CA TYR A 355 -0.40 2.33 -12.60
C TYR A 355 -0.66 2.29 -14.10
N ILE A 356 -1.05 1.13 -14.63
CA ILE A 356 -1.23 0.93 -16.07
C ILE A 356 -2.64 1.36 -16.48
N GLY A 357 -2.73 2.35 -17.37
CA GLY A 357 -3.95 2.77 -18.03
C GLY A 357 -4.00 2.23 -19.46
N THR A 358 -5.15 1.77 -19.91
CA THR A 358 -5.39 1.42 -21.33
C THR A 358 -6.44 2.37 -21.90
N SER A 359 -6.10 3.13 -22.91
CA SER A 359 -7.04 3.96 -23.64
C SER A 359 -7.93 3.09 -24.55
N LEU A 360 -9.09 3.62 -24.96
CA LEU A 360 -9.95 2.94 -25.94
C LEU A 360 -9.20 2.71 -27.27
N LYS A 361 -8.37 3.67 -27.69
CA LYS A 361 -7.52 3.58 -28.89
C LYS A 361 -6.59 2.37 -28.79
N GLU A 362 -5.86 2.22 -27.68
CA GLU A 362 -4.94 1.08 -27.49
C GLU A 362 -5.66 -0.26 -27.45
N LYS A 363 -6.85 -0.32 -26.84
CA LYS A 363 -7.69 -1.53 -26.87
C LYS A 363 -8.11 -1.88 -28.29
N THR A 364 -8.50 -0.87 -29.07
CA THR A 364 -8.88 -1.04 -30.48
C THR A 364 -7.69 -1.53 -31.31
N GLU A 365 -6.52 -0.91 -31.16
CA GLU A 365 -5.30 -1.33 -31.86
C GLU A 365 -4.89 -2.77 -31.51
N ALA A 366 -4.99 -3.15 -30.24
CA ALA A 366 -4.70 -4.51 -29.80
C ALA A 366 -5.67 -5.54 -30.39
N ILE A 367 -6.97 -5.24 -30.40
CA ILE A 367 -7.98 -6.11 -31.01
C ILE A 367 -7.77 -6.24 -32.50
N MET A 368 -7.42 -5.14 -33.19
CA MET A 368 -7.18 -5.17 -34.63
C MET A 368 -5.93 -5.96 -35.05
N LYS A 369 -4.98 -6.14 -34.14
CA LYS A 369 -3.79 -7.00 -34.33
C LYS A 369 -4.06 -8.49 -34.09
N MET A 370 -5.23 -8.86 -33.58
CA MET A 370 -5.56 -10.28 -33.37
C MET A 370 -5.62 -11.00 -34.71
N PRO A 371 -5.05 -12.20 -34.80
CA PRO A 371 -5.13 -13.00 -36.02
C PRO A 371 -6.60 -13.34 -36.36
N ARG A 372 -6.96 -13.29 -37.63
CA ARG A 372 -8.27 -13.72 -38.07
C ARG A 372 -8.41 -15.23 -37.85
N MET A 373 -9.25 -15.61 -36.88
CA MET A 373 -9.52 -17.02 -36.57
C MET A 373 -10.53 -17.66 -37.56
N LEU A 374 -11.36 -16.85 -38.19
CA LEU A 374 -12.40 -17.28 -39.12
C LEU A 374 -12.08 -16.70 -40.51
N VAL A 375 -11.41 -17.50 -41.33
CA VAL A 375 -11.14 -17.20 -42.73
C VAL A 375 -12.22 -17.92 -43.53
N ASN A 376 -12.95 -17.21 -44.41
CA ASN A 376 -14.04 -17.74 -45.26
C ASN A 376 -15.32 -18.15 -44.48
N LEU A 377 -15.88 -17.23 -43.70
CA LEU A 377 -17.25 -17.39 -43.17
C LEU A 377 -18.26 -17.40 -44.32
N ASP A 378 -18.80 -18.58 -44.61
CA ASP A 378 -19.96 -18.71 -45.45
C ASP A 378 -21.20 -18.22 -44.69
N SER A 379 -21.68 -17.01 -45.03
CA SER A 379 -22.84 -16.38 -44.42
C SER A 379 -24.15 -17.18 -44.55
N SER A 380 -24.16 -18.21 -45.44
CA SER A 380 -25.32 -19.11 -45.63
C SER A 380 -25.57 -20.01 -44.41
N ARG A 381 -24.58 -20.21 -43.52
CA ARG A 381 -24.71 -21.05 -42.32
C ARG A 381 -25.44 -20.39 -41.17
N PHE A 382 -25.77 -19.10 -41.29
CA PHE A 382 -26.43 -18.31 -40.21
C PHE A 382 -27.81 -17.79 -40.64
N LYS A 383 -28.40 -18.36 -41.68
CA LYS A 383 -29.79 -18.12 -42.11
C LYS A 383 -30.71 -19.19 -41.59
#